data_b6d6885b369861d6a7dfe42cf95aec52
#
_entry.id   b6d6885b369861d6a7dfe42cf95aec52
#
_cell.length_a   1.000
_cell.length_b   1.000
_cell.length_c   1.000
_cell.angle_alpha   90.00
_cell.angle_beta   90.00
_cell.angle_gamma   90.00
#
_symmetry.space_group_name_H-M   'P 1'
#
loop_
_entity.id
_entity.type
_entity.pdbx_description
1 polymer ?
#
loop_
_entity_poly.entity_id
_entity_poly.type
_entity_poly.pdbx_seq_one_letter_code
_entity_poly.pdbx_strand_id
1 'polypeptide(L)'
;QVNAGDRFGLSLDLDGTGNTLIVGSLGEDGSGTGVNTTPNESAANAGAAYVFKRTGITWAQVAYLKASNAGTIDNFGRSVSISDNGEHAVVGAMYDDGTNVCVNTAQNNTGTNVGAAYSYSLVGGNWSFAFQFKTQLSNDADYWGGCVTISSDGKSIAVASGWEDGSGTGVNPANNNSALESGAVIVYTK
;
A
#
# COMPACT_ATOMS: atom_id res chain seq x y z
N GLN A 1 8.86 -16.01 -2.97
CA GLN A 1 10.28 -16.08 -3.32
C GLN A 1 10.87 -14.70 -3.11
N VAL A 2 12.07 -14.61 -2.53
CA VAL A 2 12.77 -13.33 -2.34
C VAL A 2 14.07 -13.42 -3.12
N ASN A 3 14.32 -12.48 -4.03
CA ASN A 3 15.47 -12.44 -4.92
C ASN A 3 16.41 -11.27 -4.60
N ALA A 4 17.52 -11.20 -5.30
CA ALA A 4 18.47 -10.10 -5.17
C ALA A 4 17.81 -8.81 -5.70
N GLY A 5 17.77 -7.77 -4.86
CA GLY A 5 17.14 -6.49 -5.22
C GLY A 5 15.75 -6.27 -4.66
N ASP A 6 15.05 -7.31 -4.19
CA ASP A 6 13.67 -7.24 -3.67
C ASP A 6 13.51 -6.34 -2.44
N ARG A 7 14.59 -6.10 -1.68
CA ARG A 7 14.57 -5.24 -0.47
C ARG A 7 13.52 -5.66 0.55
N PHE A 8 13.31 -6.99 0.70
CA PHE A 8 12.44 -7.55 1.75
C PHE A 8 12.84 -7.03 3.13
N GLY A 9 11.86 -6.55 3.91
CA GLY A 9 12.10 -6.01 5.25
C GLY A 9 12.34 -4.50 5.31
N LEU A 10 12.23 -3.76 4.20
CA LEU A 10 12.37 -2.31 4.22
C LEU A 10 11.26 -1.62 5.03
N SER A 11 10.07 -2.17 5.03
CA SER A 11 8.95 -1.77 5.87
C SER A 11 8.36 -3.01 6.57
N LEU A 12 7.91 -2.86 7.80
CA LEU A 12 7.29 -3.93 8.57
C LEU A 12 6.39 -3.36 9.67
N ASP A 13 5.40 -4.16 10.09
CA ASP A 13 4.54 -3.84 11.22
C ASP A 13 4.01 -5.13 11.86
N LEU A 14 3.76 -5.10 13.19
CA LEU A 14 3.23 -6.23 13.97
C LEU A 14 1.84 -5.89 14.50
N ASP A 15 0.95 -6.88 14.52
CA ASP A 15 -0.33 -6.76 15.22
C ASP A 15 -0.15 -6.52 16.73
N GLY A 16 -1.18 -6.06 17.42
CA GLY A 16 -1.14 -5.77 18.86
C GLY A 16 -0.81 -6.97 19.75
N THR A 17 -0.89 -8.19 19.22
CA THR A 17 -0.51 -9.43 19.94
C THR A 17 0.90 -9.90 19.63
N GLY A 18 1.55 -9.33 18.61
CA GLY A 18 2.84 -9.79 18.08
C GLY A 18 2.77 -11.17 17.42
N ASN A 19 1.61 -11.59 16.92
CA ASN A 19 1.41 -12.88 16.26
C ASN A 19 1.19 -12.79 14.76
N THR A 20 0.92 -11.60 14.23
CA THR A 20 0.82 -11.35 12.80
C THR A 20 1.81 -10.26 12.42
N LEU A 21 2.66 -10.55 11.44
CA LEU A 21 3.68 -9.63 10.91
C LEU A 21 3.38 -9.37 9.44
N ILE A 22 3.35 -8.11 9.03
CA ILE A 22 3.39 -7.72 7.63
C ILE A 22 4.77 -7.18 7.28
N VAL A 23 5.29 -7.55 6.11
CA VAL A 23 6.62 -7.14 5.62
C VAL A 23 6.52 -6.67 4.19
N GLY A 24 7.00 -5.49 3.88
CA GLY A 24 7.09 -4.94 2.53
C GLY A 24 8.39 -5.34 1.82
N SER A 25 8.31 -5.47 0.50
CA SER A 25 9.38 -5.85 -0.43
C SER A 25 9.20 -5.05 -1.72
N LEU A 26 9.57 -3.77 -1.68
CA LEU A 26 9.25 -2.82 -2.76
C LEU A 26 9.95 -3.10 -4.08
N GLY A 27 11.02 -3.88 -4.06
CA GLY A 27 11.78 -4.26 -5.25
C GLY A 27 11.40 -5.63 -5.82
N GLU A 28 10.37 -6.28 -5.32
CA GLU A 28 9.91 -7.57 -5.82
C GLU A 28 9.35 -7.42 -7.24
N ASP A 29 9.72 -8.34 -8.16
CA ASP A 29 9.57 -8.19 -9.62
C ASP A 29 8.34 -8.93 -10.21
N GLY A 30 7.43 -9.41 -9.38
CA GLY A 30 6.25 -10.16 -9.83
C GLY A 30 5.18 -9.29 -10.50
N SER A 31 4.67 -9.74 -11.63
CA SER A 31 3.57 -9.08 -12.38
C SER A 31 2.17 -9.56 -11.97
N GLY A 32 2.07 -10.50 -11.04
CA GLY A 32 0.78 -10.97 -10.53
C GLY A 32 0.01 -9.86 -9.79
N THR A 33 -1.31 -9.96 -9.74
CA THR A 33 -2.18 -8.98 -9.07
C THR A 33 -3.03 -9.66 -8.00
N GLY A 34 -3.34 -8.94 -6.91
CA GLY A 34 -4.21 -9.42 -5.84
C GLY A 34 -3.50 -10.24 -4.77
N VAL A 35 -4.06 -11.36 -4.35
CA VAL A 35 -3.56 -12.15 -3.21
C VAL A 35 -3.15 -13.56 -3.66
N ASN A 36 -2.01 -14.03 -3.17
CA ASN A 36 -1.46 -15.38 -3.39
C ASN A 36 -1.34 -15.78 -4.87
N THR A 37 -1.02 -14.82 -5.73
CA THR A 37 -0.73 -15.07 -7.15
C THR A 37 0.59 -15.83 -7.28
N THR A 38 0.77 -16.54 -8.40
CA THR A 38 2.02 -17.25 -8.67
C THR A 38 3.17 -16.26 -8.83
N PRO A 39 4.23 -16.33 -8.01
CA PRO A 39 5.38 -15.45 -8.15
C PRO A 39 6.07 -15.62 -9.52
N ASN A 40 6.51 -14.51 -10.08
CA ASN A 40 7.33 -14.45 -11.32
C ASN A 40 8.22 -13.20 -11.27
N GLU A 41 9.04 -12.99 -12.28
CA GLU A 41 10.03 -11.89 -12.36
C GLU A 41 9.73 -11.01 -13.59
N SER A 42 8.46 -10.72 -13.88
CA SER A 42 8.05 -10.11 -15.16
C SER A 42 7.74 -8.61 -15.08
N ALA A 43 7.76 -8.02 -13.88
CA ALA A 43 7.48 -6.60 -13.64
C ALA A 43 8.47 -6.02 -12.64
N ALA A 44 9.61 -5.50 -13.13
CA ALA A 44 10.69 -4.99 -12.30
C ALA A 44 10.21 -3.96 -11.26
N ASN A 45 10.53 -4.20 -9.98
CA ASN A 45 10.16 -3.35 -8.85
C ASN A 45 8.65 -3.05 -8.75
N ALA A 46 7.79 -3.97 -9.19
CA ALA A 46 6.35 -3.82 -8.98
C ALA A 46 6.02 -3.83 -7.46
N GLY A 47 6.81 -4.55 -6.71
CA GLY A 47 6.74 -4.64 -5.26
C GLY A 47 5.71 -5.63 -4.74
N ALA A 48 5.89 -6.06 -3.50
CA ALA A 48 5.01 -6.98 -2.79
C ALA A 48 4.94 -6.68 -1.29
N ALA A 49 3.93 -7.25 -0.62
CA ALA A 49 3.93 -7.39 0.83
C ALA A 49 3.61 -8.84 1.22
N TYR A 50 4.19 -9.27 2.30
CA TYR A 50 4.06 -10.64 2.81
C TYR A 50 3.47 -10.61 4.21
N VAL A 51 2.50 -11.46 4.48
CA VAL A 51 1.94 -11.62 5.83
C VAL A 51 2.40 -12.95 6.40
N PHE A 52 2.89 -12.90 7.63
CA PHE A 52 3.32 -14.07 8.39
C PHE A 52 2.46 -14.20 9.65
N LYS A 53 2.15 -15.44 10.03
CA LYS A 53 1.44 -15.76 11.26
C LYS A 53 2.31 -16.63 12.15
N ARG A 54 2.34 -16.29 13.45
CA ARG A 54 3.04 -17.08 14.46
C ARG A 54 2.11 -18.10 15.12
N THR A 55 2.60 -19.32 15.26
CA THR A 55 1.97 -20.36 16.07
C THR A 55 3.03 -20.94 17.00
N GLY A 56 2.89 -20.68 18.29
CA GLY A 56 3.93 -20.99 19.27
C GLY A 56 5.21 -20.20 18.98
N ILE A 57 6.28 -20.90 18.64
CA ILE A 57 7.59 -20.32 18.29
C ILE A 57 7.87 -20.28 16.78
N THR A 58 6.92 -20.74 15.94
CA THR A 58 7.10 -20.90 14.50
C THR A 58 6.33 -19.82 13.74
N TRP A 59 6.99 -19.17 12.79
CA TRP A 59 6.39 -18.26 11.83
C TRP A 59 6.16 -18.96 10.49
N ALA A 60 4.99 -18.75 9.91
CA ALA A 60 4.67 -19.23 8.56
C ALA A 60 4.11 -18.10 7.73
N GLN A 61 4.49 -18.02 6.45
CA GLN A 61 3.86 -17.10 5.50
C GLN A 61 2.42 -17.56 5.25
N VAL A 62 1.46 -16.63 5.39
CA VAL A 62 0.03 -16.90 5.19
C VAL A 62 -0.55 -16.09 4.02
N ALA A 63 0.13 -15.04 3.56
CA ALA A 63 -0.27 -14.30 2.36
C ALA A 63 0.93 -13.69 1.63
N TYR A 64 0.76 -13.57 0.32
CA TYR A 64 1.55 -12.76 -0.62
C TYR A 64 0.59 -11.77 -1.28
N LEU A 65 0.82 -10.48 -1.05
CA LEU A 65 -0.06 -9.40 -1.43
C LEU A 65 0.56 -8.59 -2.56
N LYS A 66 -0.24 -8.29 -3.58
CA LYS A 66 0.14 -7.49 -4.75
C LYS A 66 -0.94 -6.44 -5.03
N ALA A 67 -0.55 -5.31 -5.58
CA ALA A 67 -1.49 -4.31 -6.09
C ALA A 67 -2.48 -4.94 -7.09
N SER A 68 -3.70 -4.42 -7.17
CA SER A 68 -4.72 -4.87 -8.13
C SER A 68 -4.38 -4.52 -9.58
N ASN A 69 -3.45 -3.59 -9.80
CA ASN A 69 -2.95 -3.12 -11.10
C ASN A 69 -1.42 -3.12 -11.15
N ALA A 70 -0.75 -4.06 -10.46
CA ALA A 70 0.70 -4.10 -10.35
C ALA A 70 1.41 -3.78 -11.67
N GLY A 71 2.15 -2.71 -11.69
CA GLY A 71 2.98 -2.22 -12.80
C GLY A 71 4.46 -2.21 -12.46
N THR A 72 5.29 -2.04 -13.48
CA THR A 72 6.75 -1.90 -13.30
C THR A 72 7.07 -0.61 -12.54
N ILE A 73 7.90 -0.73 -11.51
CA ILE A 73 8.37 0.40 -10.66
C ILE A 73 7.29 0.96 -9.70
N ASP A 74 6.12 0.38 -9.56
CA ASP A 74 5.08 0.86 -8.64
C ASP A 74 5.54 0.87 -7.17
N ASN A 75 6.54 0.06 -6.82
CA ASN A 75 7.10 -0.06 -5.47
C ASN A 75 6.05 -0.34 -4.38
N PHE A 76 5.08 -1.20 -4.68
CA PHE A 76 4.13 -1.69 -3.68
C PHE A 76 4.89 -2.35 -2.50
N GLY A 77 4.48 -2.08 -1.28
CA GLY A 77 5.24 -2.50 -0.09
C GLY A 77 6.27 -1.46 0.37
N ARG A 78 6.28 -0.24 -0.19
CA ARG A 78 7.10 0.89 0.28
C ARG A 78 6.82 1.23 1.74
N SER A 79 5.57 1.19 2.14
CA SER A 79 5.10 1.32 3.52
C SER A 79 4.00 0.31 3.79
N VAL A 80 3.93 -0.21 5.02
CA VAL A 80 2.92 -1.19 5.44
C VAL A 80 2.45 -0.87 6.84
N SER A 81 1.19 -1.20 7.16
CA SER A 81 0.68 -1.20 8.53
C SER A 81 -0.43 -2.24 8.69
N ILE A 82 -0.57 -2.78 9.90
CA ILE A 82 -1.55 -3.81 10.25
C ILE A 82 -2.31 -3.42 11.52
N SER A 83 -3.61 -3.71 11.58
CA SER A 83 -4.45 -3.44 12.76
C SER A 83 -4.06 -4.34 13.96
N ASP A 84 -4.41 -3.91 15.18
CA ASP A 84 -4.07 -4.65 16.40
C ASP A 84 -4.65 -6.06 16.46
N ASN A 85 -5.80 -6.29 15.82
CA ASN A 85 -6.40 -7.64 15.71
C ASN A 85 -5.75 -8.53 14.63
N GLY A 86 -4.82 -7.99 13.84
CA GLY A 86 -4.14 -8.70 12.76
C GLY A 86 -5.04 -9.09 11.57
N GLU A 87 -6.20 -8.44 11.40
CA GLU A 87 -7.20 -8.79 10.38
C GLU A 87 -7.30 -7.77 9.25
N HIS A 88 -6.70 -6.59 9.39
CA HIS A 88 -6.69 -5.54 8.38
C HIS A 88 -5.29 -5.03 8.15
N ALA A 89 -4.91 -4.90 6.89
CA ALA A 89 -3.61 -4.37 6.50
C ALA A 89 -3.77 -3.26 5.45
N VAL A 90 -2.83 -2.33 5.45
CA VAL A 90 -2.68 -1.31 4.41
C VAL A 90 -1.26 -1.32 3.87
N VAL A 91 -1.11 -1.16 2.57
CA VAL A 91 0.16 -1.19 1.85
C VAL A 91 0.22 -0.01 0.89
N GLY A 92 1.29 0.76 0.93
CA GLY A 92 1.54 1.88 0.03
C GLY A 92 2.35 1.46 -1.20
N ALA A 93 2.03 2.10 -2.35
CA ALA A 93 2.71 1.98 -3.64
C ALA A 93 2.97 3.39 -4.17
N MET A 94 4.09 4.00 -3.76
CA MET A 94 4.33 5.42 -3.96
C MET A 94 4.56 5.83 -5.42
N TYR A 95 4.90 4.90 -6.29
CA TYR A 95 5.11 5.15 -7.72
C TYR A 95 4.00 4.55 -8.60
N ASP A 96 2.87 4.12 -8.01
CA ASP A 96 1.72 3.65 -8.77
C ASP A 96 1.28 4.69 -9.81
N ASP A 97 1.14 4.28 -11.07
CA ASP A 97 0.84 5.15 -12.22
C ASP A 97 -0.65 5.28 -12.50
N GLY A 98 -1.51 4.73 -11.66
CA GLY A 98 -2.95 4.85 -11.85
C GLY A 98 -3.45 6.28 -11.67
N THR A 99 -4.29 6.77 -12.58
CA THR A 99 -4.86 8.13 -12.53
C THR A 99 -6.31 8.18 -12.09
N ASN A 100 -6.98 7.04 -11.97
CA ASN A 100 -8.38 7.01 -11.54
C ASN A 100 -8.49 7.29 -10.06
N VAL A 101 -9.06 8.44 -9.72
CA VAL A 101 -9.28 8.91 -8.35
C VAL A 101 -10.46 8.19 -7.68
N CYS A 102 -10.53 8.26 -6.35
CA CYS A 102 -11.55 7.63 -5.51
C CYS A 102 -11.29 6.15 -5.18
N VAL A 103 -12.13 5.63 -4.28
CA VAL A 103 -12.04 4.26 -3.78
C VAL A 103 -12.57 3.28 -4.81
N ASN A 104 -11.82 2.22 -5.10
CA ASN A 104 -12.22 1.09 -5.96
C ASN A 104 -12.64 1.43 -7.40
N THR A 105 -12.11 2.48 -7.97
CA THR A 105 -12.26 2.71 -9.42
C THR A 105 -11.37 1.75 -10.21
N ALA A 106 -11.82 1.34 -11.40
CA ALA A 106 -10.99 0.54 -12.30
C ALA A 106 -9.69 1.31 -12.61
N GLN A 107 -8.56 0.67 -12.31
CA GLN A 107 -7.26 1.33 -12.44
C GLN A 107 -6.71 1.25 -13.85
N ASN A 108 -5.96 2.26 -14.21
CA ASN A 108 -5.10 2.31 -15.39
C ASN A 108 -3.66 2.59 -14.91
N ASN A 109 -2.72 2.58 -15.82
CA ASN A 109 -1.32 2.96 -15.58
C ASN A 109 -0.94 4.05 -16.58
N THR A 110 -1.66 5.18 -16.57
CA THR A 110 -1.50 6.27 -17.54
C THR A 110 -0.95 7.56 -16.93
N GLY A 111 -0.80 7.61 -15.60
CA GLY A 111 -0.14 8.69 -14.87
C GLY A 111 1.37 8.46 -14.78
N THR A 112 2.02 9.29 -13.97
CA THR A 112 3.44 9.17 -13.65
C THR A 112 3.64 9.35 -12.16
N ASN A 113 3.89 8.25 -11.43
CA ASN A 113 4.17 8.26 -10.00
C ASN A 113 3.09 8.99 -9.16
N VAL A 114 1.83 8.81 -9.50
CA VAL A 114 0.69 9.39 -8.75
C VAL A 114 0.64 8.85 -7.33
N GLY A 115 0.94 7.57 -7.20
CA GLY A 115 0.92 6.84 -5.95
C GLY A 115 -0.47 6.37 -5.52
N ALA A 116 -0.51 5.35 -4.67
CA ALA A 116 -1.74 4.74 -4.15
C ALA A 116 -1.50 4.05 -2.81
N ALA A 117 -2.60 3.72 -2.10
CA ALA A 117 -2.60 2.77 -1.01
C ALA A 117 -3.65 1.70 -1.22
N TYR A 118 -3.39 0.50 -0.72
CA TYR A 118 -4.21 -0.69 -0.90
C TYR A 118 -4.51 -1.30 0.44
N SER A 119 -5.77 -1.62 0.73
CA SER A 119 -6.13 -2.34 1.94
C SER A 119 -6.55 -3.77 1.65
N TYR A 120 -6.26 -4.62 2.62
CA TYR A 120 -6.57 -6.04 2.62
C TYR A 120 -7.26 -6.41 3.92
N SER A 121 -8.12 -7.40 3.88
CA SER A 121 -8.84 -7.91 5.06
C SER A 121 -8.77 -9.44 5.11
N LEU A 122 -8.66 -9.96 6.32
CA LEU A 122 -8.74 -11.39 6.61
C LEU A 122 -10.21 -11.79 6.78
N VAL A 123 -10.75 -12.55 5.82
CA VAL A 123 -12.13 -12.98 5.81
C VAL A 123 -12.18 -14.52 5.75
N GLY A 124 -12.80 -15.16 6.75
CA GLY A 124 -12.87 -16.62 6.81
C GLY A 124 -11.51 -17.32 6.81
N GLY A 125 -10.47 -16.68 7.37
CA GLY A 125 -9.09 -17.21 7.41
C GLY A 125 -8.27 -16.95 6.14
N ASN A 126 -8.82 -16.27 5.14
CA ASN A 126 -8.13 -15.93 3.90
C ASN A 126 -7.98 -14.42 3.74
N TRP A 127 -6.79 -13.98 3.38
CA TRP A 127 -6.55 -12.59 3.02
C TRP A 127 -7.20 -12.29 1.65
N SER A 128 -7.82 -11.13 1.53
CA SER A 128 -8.43 -10.66 0.30
C SER A 128 -8.22 -9.16 0.14
N PHE A 129 -8.09 -8.71 -1.11
CA PHE A 129 -8.13 -7.28 -1.44
C PHE A 129 -9.47 -6.68 -1.01
N ALA A 130 -9.43 -5.54 -0.35
CA ALA A 130 -10.61 -4.84 0.13
C ALA A 130 -10.84 -3.52 -0.64
N PHE A 131 -9.87 -2.60 -0.60
CA PHE A 131 -10.00 -1.28 -1.20
C PHE A 131 -8.66 -0.77 -1.72
N GLN A 132 -8.72 0.02 -2.80
CA GLN A 132 -7.65 0.91 -3.22
C GLN A 132 -8.04 2.35 -2.91
N PHE A 133 -7.11 3.10 -2.40
CA PHE A 133 -7.29 4.50 -2.03
C PHE A 133 -6.45 5.39 -2.97
N LYS A 134 -7.13 6.28 -3.69
CA LYS A 134 -6.53 7.41 -4.39
C LYS A 134 -7.33 8.65 -4.06
N THR A 135 -6.65 9.73 -3.82
CA THR A 135 -7.29 11.00 -3.50
C THR A 135 -7.63 11.79 -4.76
N GLN A 136 -8.65 12.66 -4.68
CA GLN A 136 -8.92 13.66 -5.73
C GLN A 136 -7.83 14.74 -5.82
N LEU A 137 -6.93 14.79 -4.83
CA LEU A 137 -5.75 15.67 -4.85
C LEU A 137 -4.58 15.06 -5.65
N SER A 138 -4.65 13.77 -6.03
CA SER A 138 -3.55 13.08 -6.70
C SER A 138 -3.30 13.64 -8.10
N ASN A 139 -2.06 14.03 -8.34
CA ASN A 139 -1.52 14.43 -9.64
C ASN A 139 -0.25 13.62 -9.93
N ASP A 140 0.32 13.79 -11.13
CA ASP A 140 1.61 13.21 -11.45
C ASP A 140 2.71 13.69 -10.48
N ALA A 141 3.54 12.75 -10.03
CA ALA A 141 4.63 12.97 -9.08
C ALA A 141 4.22 13.36 -7.64
N ASP A 142 2.99 13.14 -7.23
CA ASP A 142 2.56 13.35 -5.84
C ASP A 142 2.98 12.21 -4.89
N TYR A 143 3.27 11.03 -5.41
CA TYR A 143 3.80 9.88 -4.65
C TYR A 143 2.96 9.46 -3.43
N TRP A 144 1.63 9.47 -3.55
CA TRP A 144 0.73 9.00 -2.48
C TRP A 144 1.02 7.56 -2.05
N GLY A 145 0.91 7.28 -0.77
CA GLY A 145 1.26 5.96 -0.23
C GLY A 145 2.74 5.82 0.15
N GLY A 146 3.50 6.91 0.11
CA GLY A 146 4.87 6.95 0.65
C GLY A 146 4.93 6.57 2.13
N CYS A 147 3.87 6.93 2.89
CA CYS A 147 3.65 6.48 4.26
C CYS A 147 2.16 6.15 4.46
N VAL A 148 1.87 5.02 5.13
CA VAL A 148 0.52 4.59 5.47
C VAL A 148 0.45 4.12 6.92
N THR A 149 -0.72 4.27 7.55
CA THR A 149 -1.01 3.67 8.85
C THR A 149 -2.49 3.30 8.94
N ILE A 150 -2.81 2.33 9.81
CA ILE A 150 -4.18 1.89 10.08
C ILE A 150 -4.44 1.93 11.59
N SER A 151 -5.65 2.27 11.99
CA SER A 151 -6.07 2.26 13.40
C SER A 151 -6.13 0.84 13.98
N SER A 152 -6.02 0.73 15.30
CA SER A 152 -6.08 -0.55 16.04
C SER A 152 -7.28 -1.39 15.67
N ASP A 153 -8.45 -0.77 15.45
CA ASP A 153 -9.71 -1.43 15.08
C ASP A 153 -9.87 -1.68 13.56
N GLY A 154 -8.88 -1.26 12.75
CA GLY A 154 -8.89 -1.43 11.30
C GLY A 154 -9.88 -0.53 10.53
N LYS A 155 -10.51 0.46 11.20
CA LYS A 155 -11.56 1.28 10.58
C LYS A 155 -11.06 2.59 9.97
N SER A 156 -9.96 3.11 10.45
CA SER A 156 -9.37 4.35 9.92
C SER A 156 -8.00 4.07 9.29
N ILE A 157 -7.79 4.59 8.10
CA ILE A 157 -6.53 4.48 7.37
C ILE A 157 -6.06 5.89 7.03
N ALA A 158 -4.83 6.21 7.38
CA ALA A 158 -4.19 7.44 6.93
C ALA A 158 -3.17 7.11 5.84
N VAL A 159 -3.20 7.92 4.78
CA VAL A 159 -2.28 7.85 3.64
C VAL A 159 -1.64 9.21 3.46
N ALA A 160 -0.33 9.24 3.33
CA ALA A 160 0.42 10.47 3.20
C ALA A 160 1.25 10.53 1.92
N SER A 161 1.44 11.76 1.44
CA SER A 161 2.49 12.14 0.52
C SER A 161 3.25 13.33 1.08
N GLY A 162 4.58 13.28 1.02
CA GLY A 162 5.44 14.43 1.32
C GLY A 162 5.67 15.34 0.11
N TRP A 163 5.22 14.97 -1.07
CA TRP A 163 5.42 15.66 -2.35
C TRP A 163 4.14 16.23 -2.97
N GLU A 164 3.03 16.18 -2.26
CA GLU A 164 1.80 16.83 -2.71
C GLU A 164 2.00 18.35 -2.71
N ASP A 165 1.55 19.03 -3.79
CA ASP A 165 1.89 20.42 -4.10
C ASP A 165 0.82 21.44 -3.66
N GLY A 166 -0.19 21.02 -2.90
CA GLY A 166 -1.29 21.87 -2.49
C GLY A 166 -0.91 22.93 -1.47
N SER A 167 -1.34 24.17 -1.67
CA SER A 167 -1.17 25.26 -0.70
C SER A 167 -2.33 25.39 0.28
N GLY A 168 -3.35 24.54 0.17
CA GLY A 168 -4.49 24.56 1.06
C GLY A 168 -4.14 24.14 2.48
N THR A 169 -4.73 24.78 3.48
CA THR A 169 -4.55 24.43 4.89
C THR A 169 -5.87 23.96 5.50
N GLY A 170 -5.78 23.09 6.51
CA GLY A 170 -6.95 22.55 7.21
C GLY A 170 -7.44 21.21 6.66
N VAL A 171 -8.70 20.89 6.89
CA VAL A 171 -9.32 19.62 6.49
C VAL A 171 -9.98 19.79 5.12
N ASN A 172 -9.71 18.85 4.20
CA ASN A 172 -10.22 18.85 2.82
C ASN A 172 -10.00 20.19 2.08
N PRO A 173 -8.75 20.67 2.00
CA PRO A 173 -8.46 21.92 1.28
C PRO A 173 -8.80 21.77 -0.21
N ALA A 174 -8.98 22.91 -0.89
CA ALA A 174 -9.12 22.90 -2.34
C ALA A 174 -7.85 22.36 -3.00
N ASN A 175 -8.00 21.48 -3.99
CA ASN A 175 -6.89 21.00 -4.79
C ASN A 175 -6.30 22.16 -5.62
N ASN A 176 -5.01 22.43 -5.43
CA ASN A 176 -4.25 23.35 -6.26
C ASN A 176 -2.76 22.96 -6.14
N ASN A 177 -1.99 23.17 -7.17
CA ASN A 177 -0.55 22.84 -7.21
C ASN A 177 0.27 24.13 -7.07
N SER A 178 0.02 24.90 -6.04
CA SER A 178 0.64 26.23 -5.86
C SER A 178 1.70 26.31 -4.77
N ALA A 179 1.94 25.21 -4.05
CA ALA A 179 2.98 25.10 -3.02
C ALA A 179 3.75 23.78 -3.19
N LEU A 180 4.81 23.83 -3.99
CA LEU A 180 5.65 22.69 -4.34
C LEU A 180 6.09 21.90 -3.08
N GLU A 181 5.89 20.58 -3.09
CA GLU A 181 6.32 19.64 -2.04
C GLU A 181 5.83 20.04 -0.63
N SER A 182 4.62 20.59 -0.52
CA SER A 182 4.06 21.00 0.79
C SER A 182 3.63 19.80 1.65
N GLY A 183 3.32 18.70 0.99
CA GLY A 183 2.87 17.45 1.59
C GLY A 183 1.43 17.49 2.11
N ALA A 184 0.79 16.31 2.14
CA ALA A 184 -0.54 16.16 2.71
C ALA A 184 -0.76 14.76 3.31
N VAL A 185 -1.78 14.68 4.19
CA VAL A 185 -2.29 13.43 4.76
C VAL A 185 -3.79 13.38 4.58
N ILE A 186 -4.30 12.25 4.11
CA ILE A 186 -5.72 11.99 4.02
C ILE A 186 -6.08 10.82 4.94
N VAL A 187 -7.20 10.97 5.66
CA VAL A 187 -7.74 9.91 6.51
C VAL A 187 -9.05 9.40 5.90
N TYR A 188 -9.10 8.10 5.68
CA TYR A 188 -10.28 7.36 5.25
C TYR A 188 -10.85 6.61 6.44
N THR A 189 -12.17 6.69 6.62
CA THR A 189 -12.91 5.97 7.68
C THR A 189 -13.98 5.08 7.03
N LYS A 190 -14.07 3.83 7.49
CA LYS A 190 -15.10 2.84 7.06
C LYS A 190 -16.39 3.04 7.81
#